data_e42881474539cf35ffab92243154c9fd
#
_entry.id   e42881474539cf35ffab92243154c9fd
#
_cell.length_a   1.000
_cell.length_b   1.000
_cell.length_c   1.000
_cell.angle_alpha   90.00
_cell.angle_beta   90.00
_cell.angle_gamma   90.00
#
_symmetry.space_group_name_H-M   'P 1'
#
loop_
_entity.id
_entity.type
_entity.pdbx_description
1 polymer ?
#
loop_
_entity_poly.entity_id
_entity_poly.type
_entity_poly.pdbx_seq_one_letter_code
_entity_poly.pdbx_strand_id
1 'polypeptide(L)'
;MKNANGDEIRYEYDAEGRLTTETRYNDNGDAYEKREYAYDTVVKNLIVRSSIYNFEANEWKLMSEETTEITRNSDNNITQISEFSSYNGNKTEQQRVVYTYGANKKINTIKLYYYDGEEGVEMDAEMTDIKWVKTNGQLIDLEFDELAYYFSENWIASATLLKATNEPYLGDIFVKFDYKPGLGGFTMTQTMNNEVIVKDEFTITDTFGSYTERDFSVDFDNDGDDTWFRDGEDLCDYTKVYDKFGLVLLDKEVDYEDANPEKADWTTTTIGKVEYDADHGYPVEYTSAYENTESQNGPQNQVHIVWSDYKSFEAGIGAIATDNENAPVEYFDLRGQRVDNPANGFFIRRQGNKVEKIVVR
;
A
#
# COMPACT_ATOMS: atom_id res chain seq x y z
N MET A 1 -3.51 -12.73 18.50
CA MET A 1 -4.53 -13.18 17.52
C MET A 1 -4.47 -14.70 17.42
N LYS A 2 -5.60 -15.40 17.37
CA LYS A 2 -5.65 -16.86 17.13
C LYS A 2 -6.43 -17.14 15.86
N ASN A 3 -5.90 -18.03 15.01
CA ASN A 3 -6.61 -18.48 13.81
C ASN A 3 -7.49 -19.72 14.10
N ALA A 4 -8.24 -20.16 13.09
CA ALA A 4 -9.14 -21.33 13.19
C ALA A 4 -8.41 -22.64 13.52
N ASN A 5 -7.11 -22.72 13.27
CA ASN A 5 -6.27 -23.89 13.54
C ASN A 5 -5.66 -23.88 14.96
N GLY A 6 -5.92 -22.82 15.75
CA GLY A 6 -5.38 -22.64 17.10
C GLY A 6 -4.04 -21.94 17.16
N ASP A 7 -3.42 -21.60 16.03
CA ASP A 7 -2.17 -20.86 16.00
C ASP A 7 -2.36 -19.45 16.57
N GLU A 8 -1.38 -18.99 17.35
CA GLU A 8 -1.39 -17.65 17.94
C GLU A 8 -0.34 -16.78 17.28
N ILE A 9 -0.70 -15.52 16.94
CA ILE A 9 0.24 -14.52 16.45
C ILE A 9 0.34 -13.41 17.49
N ARG A 10 1.57 -13.05 17.89
CA ARG A 10 1.86 -11.92 18.77
C ARG A 10 2.62 -10.85 18.00
N TYR A 11 2.25 -9.60 18.25
CA TYR A 11 2.81 -8.43 17.60
C TYR A 11 3.51 -7.54 18.64
N GLU A 12 4.67 -7.01 18.26
CA GLU A 12 5.37 -5.98 19.02
C GLU A 12 5.50 -4.72 18.17
N TYR A 13 5.45 -3.56 18.83
CA TYR A 13 5.47 -2.27 18.16
C TYR A 13 6.52 -1.36 18.79
N ASP A 14 7.07 -0.44 17.99
CA ASP A 14 7.94 0.62 18.49
C ASP A 14 7.15 1.75 19.18
N ALA A 15 7.89 2.80 19.61
CA ALA A 15 7.28 3.94 20.28
C ALA A 15 6.39 4.80 19.35
N GLU A 16 6.57 4.69 18.05
CA GLU A 16 5.78 5.34 17.01
C GLU A 16 4.54 4.52 16.60
N GLY A 17 4.37 3.32 17.16
CA GLY A 17 3.27 2.40 16.87
C GLY A 17 3.45 1.56 15.61
N ARG A 18 4.68 1.49 15.05
CA ARG A 18 4.99 0.67 13.88
C ARG A 18 5.33 -0.75 14.31
N LEU A 19 4.86 -1.74 13.55
CA LEU A 19 5.11 -3.16 13.81
C LEU A 19 6.61 -3.47 13.71
N THR A 20 7.21 -3.97 14.78
CA THR A 20 8.63 -4.35 14.80
C THR A 20 8.84 -5.85 14.78
N THR A 21 7.90 -6.60 15.34
CA THR A 21 8.02 -8.06 15.42
C THR A 21 6.66 -8.73 15.32
N GLU A 22 6.59 -9.79 14.55
CA GLU A 22 5.50 -10.75 14.52
C GLU A 22 6.05 -12.12 14.92
N THR A 23 5.47 -12.77 15.93
CA THR A 23 5.87 -14.12 16.34
C THR A 23 4.68 -15.05 16.27
N ARG A 24 4.86 -16.19 15.59
CA ARG A 24 3.86 -17.24 15.40
C ARG A 24 4.11 -18.41 16.34
N TYR A 25 3.04 -18.87 16.93
CA TYR A 25 3.02 -19.98 17.88
C TYR A 25 2.05 -21.04 17.38
N ASN A 26 2.45 -22.31 17.53
CA ASN A 26 1.57 -23.44 17.24
C ASN A 26 0.48 -23.61 18.33
N ASP A 27 -0.40 -24.59 18.17
CA ASP A 27 -1.48 -24.94 19.09
C ASP A 27 -1.00 -25.33 20.51
N ASN A 28 0.26 -25.80 20.64
CA ASN A 28 0.88 -26.13 21.92
C ASN A 28 1.50 -24.90 22.62
N GLY A 29 1.51 -23.75 21.96
CA GLY A 29 2.13 -22.51 22.46
C GLY A 29 3.63 -22.42 22.23
N ASP A 30 4.21 -23.29 21.40
CA ASP A 30 5.62 -23.21 21.02
C ASP A 30 5.78 -22.25 19.84
N ALA A 31 6.72 -21.30 19.97
CA ALA A 31 7.07 -20.40 18.88
C ALA A 31 7.79 -21.16 17.76
N TYR A 32 7.43 -20.91 16.51
CA TYR A 32 8.03 -21.58 15.35
C TYR A 32 8.52 -20.64 14.27
N GLU A 33 7.93 -19.46 14.08
CA GLU A 33 8.34 -18.45 13.12
C GLU A 33 8.33 -17.06 13.76
N LYS A 34 9.28 -16.23 13.38
CA LYS A 34 9.34 -14.82 13.79
C LYS A 34 9.70 -13.98 12.57
N ARG A 35 9.02 -12.81 12.42
CA ARG A 35 9.38 -11.78 11.46
C ARG A 35 9.77 -10.51 12.20
N GLU A 36 10.84 -9.87 11.76
CA GLU A 36 11.33 -8.60 12.28
C GLU A 36 11.35 -7.56 11.19
N TYR A 37 10.95 -6.33 11.52
CA TYR A 37 10.86 -5.21 10.59
C TYR A 37 11.74 -4.05 11.06
N ALA A 38 12.43 -3.41 10.12
CA ALA A 38 13.11 -2.15 10.37
C ALA A 38 12.66 -1.11 9.34
N TYR A 39 12.65 0.16 9.75
CA TYR A 39 12.09 1.26 8.98
C TYR A 39 13.16 2.29 8.61
N ASP A 40 12.95 2.97 7.47
CA ASP A 40 13.79 4.10 7.07
C ASP A 40 13.71 5.24 8.10
N THR A 41 14.82 5.94 8.26
CA THR A 41 14.91 7.03 9.25
C THR A 41 14.32 8.35 8.76
N VAL A 42 14.08 8.49 7.47
CA VAL A 42 13.58 9.71 6.81
C VAL A 42 12.12 9.52 6.39
N VAL A 43 11.81 8.40 5.72
CA VAL A 43 10.45 8.03 5.32
C VAL A 43 9.88 7.09 6.38
N LYS A 44 9.11 7.63 7.31
CA LYS A 44 8.75 6.99 8.58
C LYS A 44 8.14 5.59 8.49
N ASN A 45 7.35 5.32 7.46
CA ASN A 45 6.63 4.04 7.35
C ASN A 45 7.23 3.10 6.30
N LEU A 46 8.34 3.50 5.66
CA LEU A 46 9.01 2.66 4.69
C LEU A 46 9.80 1.56 5.38
N ILE A 47 9.41 0.32 5.16
CA ILE A 47 10.15 -0.86 5.64
C ILE A 47 11.41 -0.99 4.79
N VAL A 48 12.57 -1.00 5.44
CA VAL A 48 13.87 -1.18 4.79
C VAL A 48 14.52 -2.53 5.08
N ARG A 49 13.92 -3.30 5.97
CA ARG A 49 14.31 -4.68 6.23
C ARG A 49 13.15 -5.47 6.78
N SER A 50 12.92 -6.66 6.22
CA SER A 50 12.03 -7.70 6.72
C SER A 50 12.84 -8.99 6.83
N SER A 51 12.94 -9.56 8.04
CA SER A 51 13.73 -10.76 8.31
C SER A 51 12.84 -11.86 8.85
N ILE A 52 12.92 -13.05 8.28
CA ILE A 52 12.15 -14.23 8.68
C ILE A 52 13.08 -15.24 9.38
N TYR A 53 12.69 -15.66 10.56
CA TYR A 53 13.42 -16.62 11.35
C TYR A 53 12.55 -17.84 11.69
N ASN A 54 13.13 -19.03 11.63
CA ASN A 54 12.54 -20.23 12.18
C ASN A 54 13.16 -20.56 13.53
N PHE A 55 12.35 -21.10 14.45
CA PHE A 55 12.84 -21.56 15.75
C PHE A 55 13.24 -23.02 15.67
N GLU A 56 14.55 -23.30 15.73
CA GLU A 56 15.13 -24.63 15.63
C GLU A 56 16.21 -24.82 16.68
N ALA A 57 16.25 -25.99 17.32
CA ALA A 57 17.25 -26.34 18.31
C ALA A 57 17.40 -25.32 19.45
N ASN A 58 16.26 -24.72 19.90
CA ASN A 58 16.17 -23.69 20.96
C ASN A 58 16.82 -22.34 20.58
N GLU A 59 16.97 -22.03 19.30
CA GLU A 59 17.47 -20.73 18.82
C GLU A 59 16.73 -20.28 17.56
N TRP A 60 16.68 -18.95 17.34
CA TRP A 60 16.14 -18.35 16.14
C TRP A 60 17.19 -18.39 15.03
N LYS A 61 16.88 -19.04 13.90
CA LYS A 61 17.74 -19.08 12.72
C LYS A 61 17.15 -18.23 11.60
N LEU A 62 17.93 -17.30 11.08
CA LEU A 62 17.55 -16.50 9.93
C LEU A 62 17.36 -17.41 8.71
N MET A 63 16.19 -17.37 8.11
CA MET A 63 15.82 -18.12 6.92
C MET A 63 15.93 -17.26 5.67
N SER A 64 15.31 -16.10 5.69
CA SER A 64 15.35 -15.14 4.60
C SER A 64 15.34 -13.73 5.14
N GLU A 65 15.85 -12.83 4.35
CA GLU A 65 15.85 -11.39 4.64
C GLU A 65 15.59 -10.62 3.33
N GLU A 66 14.69 -9.68 3.37
CA GLU A 66 14.45 -8.68 2.33
C GLU A 66 15.00 -7.35 2.83
N THR A 67 15.76 -6.67 2.00
CA THR A 67 16.34 -5.37 2.36
C THR A 67 16.16 -4.36 1.24
N THR A 68 15.77 -3.15 1.60
CA THR A 68 15.65 -2.01 0.69
C THR A 68 16.78 -1.02 0.97
N GLU A 69 17.63 -0.79 -0.01
CA GLU A 69 18.72 0.19 0.05
C GLU A 69 18.32 1.46 -0.68
N ILE A 70 18.40 2.59 0.03
CA ILE A 70 17.98 3.90 -0.49
C ILE A 70 19.18 4.81 -0.66
N THR A 71 19.42 5.25 -1.89
CA THR A 71 20.42 6.27 -2.20
C THR A 71 19.77 7.64 -2.35
N ARG A 72 20.41 8.68 -1.79
CA ARG A 72 19.90 10.05 -1.83
C ARG A 72 20.95 11.01 -2.37
N ASN A 73 20.50 12.09 -3.03
CA ASN A 73 21.38 13.17 -3.46
C ASN A 73 21.64 14.20 -2.32
N SER A 74 22.42 15.24 -2.61
CA SER A 74 22.73 16.30 -1.65
C SER A 74 21.51 17.10 -1.15
N ASP A 75 20.41 17.11 -1.88
CA ASP A 75 19.16 17.75 -1.51
C ASP A 75 18.25 16.79 -0.71
N ASN A 76 18.76 15.60 -0.33
CA ASN A 76 18.06 14.54 0.36
C ASN A 76 16.94 13.86 -0.46
N ASN A 77 16.88 14.09 -1.77
CA ASN A 77 15.94 13.38 -2.64
C ASN A 77 16.44 11.97 -2.93
N ILE A 78 15.54 11.01 -2.97
CA ILE A 78 15.83 9.62 -3.32
C ILE A 78 16.23 9.56 -4.79
N THR A 79 17.41 9.02 -5.08
CA THR A 79 17.91 8.82 -6.45
C THR A 79 17.91 7.36 -6.88
N GLN A 80 17.89 6.44 -5.92
CA GLN A 80 17.80 5.02 -6.20
C GLN A 80 17.18 4.30 -5.01
N ILE A 81 16.40 3.27 -5.32
CA ILE A 81 15.91 2.28 -4.41
C ILE A 81 16.30 0.94 -5.01
N SER A 82 16.95 0.09 -4.23
CA SER A 82 17.30 -1.26 -4.62
C SER A 82 16.74 -2.23 -3.60
N GLU A 83 16.04 -3.24 -4.05
CA GLU A 83 15.47 -4.30 -3.25
C GLU A 83 16.27 -5.58 -3.43
N PHE A 84 16.56 -6.21 -2.31
CA PHE A 84 17.35 -7.41 -2.26
C PHE A 84 16.61 -8.49 -1.49
N SER A 85 16.67 -9.71 -1.97
CA SER A 85 16.38 -10.89 -1.18
C SER A 85 17.68 -11.58 -0.75
N SER A 86 17.66 -12.17 0.44
CA SER A 86 18.75 -12.97 0.94
C SER A 86 18.23 -14.31 1.44
N TYR A 87 18.77 -15.39 0.95
CA TYR A 87 18.45 -16.75 1.36
C TYR A 87 19.73 -17.53 1.62
N ASN A 88 19.84 -18.15 2.80
CA ASN A 88 21.05 -18.88 3.22
C ASN A 88 22.34 -18.04 3.12
N GLY A 89 22.25 -16.71 3.36
CA GLY A 89 23.38 -15.79 3.31
C GLY A 89 23.79 -15.32 1.91
N ASN A 90 23.11 -15.76 0.86
CA ASN A 90 23.30 -15.25 -0.50
C ASN A 90 22.32 -14.09 -0.72
N LYS A 91 22.85 -12.89 -0.91
CA LYS A 91 22.09 -11.67 -1.19
C LYS A 91 22.02 -11.44 -2.70
N THR A 92 20.81 -11.31 -3.25
CA THR A 92 20.55 -11.07 -4.67
C THR A 92 19.67 -9.83 -4.82
N GLU A 93 20.02 -8.90 -5.71
CA GLU A 93 19.17 -7.77 -6.07
C GLU A 93 17.99 -8.28 -6.91
N GLN A 94 16.78 -7.94 -6.51
CA GLN A 94 15.54 -8.36 -7.18
C GLN A 94 15.04 -7.26 -8.10
N GLN A 95 15.15 -6.02 -7.62
CA GLN A 95 14.59 -4.86 -8.28
C GLN A 95 15.40 -3.62 -7.96
N ARG A 96 15.40 -2.68 -8.90
CA ARG A 96 16.00 -1.36 -8.72
C ARG A 96 15.16 -0.31 -9.42
N VAL A 97 14.87 0.78 -8.71
CA VAL A 97 14.25 1.97 -9.29
C VAL A 97 15.22 3.14 -9.22
N VAL A 98 15.46 3.81 -10.33
CA VAL A 98 16.39 4.93 -10.44
C VAL A 98 15.64 6.19 -10.86
N TYR A 99 15.84 7.28 -10.10
CA TYR A 99 15.20 8.57 -10.32
C TYR A 99 16.22 9.60 -10.78
N THR A 100 15.90 10.36 -11.81
CA THR A 100 16.61 11.59 -12.15
C THR A 100 15.72 12.81 -11.88
N TYR A 101 16.34 13.94 -11.55
CA TYR A 101 15.63 15.18 -11.22
C TYR A 101 15.95 16.26 -12.22
N GLY A 102 14.92 16.99 -12.65
CA GLY A 102 15.06 18.19 -13.47
C GLY A 102 15.48 19.42 -12.67
N ALA A 103 15.74 20.52 -13.35
CA ALA A 103 16.09 21.80 -12.76
C ALA A 103 14.99 22.38 -11.83
N ASN A 104 13.75 21.93 -12.00
CA ASN A 104 12.59 22.26 -11.15
C ASN A 104 12.52 21.41 -9.87
N LYS A 105 13.52 20.56 -9.61
CA LYS A 105 13.60 19.59 -8.50
C LYS A 105 12.52 18.53 -8.50
N LYS A 106 11.78 18.39 -9.58
CA LYS A 106 10.83 17.27 -9.78
C LYS A 106 11.53 16.13 -10.51
N ILE A 107 11.02 14.92 -10.31
CA ILE A 107 11.51 13.77 -11.06
C ILE A 107 11.27 13.99 -12.53
N ASN A 108 12.29 13.72 -13.33
CA ASN A 108 12.32 13.88 -14.77
C ASN A 108 12.24 12.53 -15.49
N THR A 109 12.89 11.52 -14.95
CA THR A 109 12.80 10.14 -15.43
C THR A 109 12.77 9.17 -14.27
N ILE A 110 12.12 8.04 -14.50
CA ILE A 110 12.09 6.88 -13.61
C ILE A 110 12.52 5.68 -14.45
N LYS A 111 13.47 4.89 -13.95
CA LYS A 111 13.90 3.65 -14.60
C LYS A 111 13.70 2.50 -13.64
N LEU A 112 13.05 1.46 -14.14
CA LEU A 112 12.80 0.21 -13.44
C LEU A 112 13.71 -0.88 -13.99
N TYR A 113 14.27 -1.68 -13.10
CA TYR A 113 15.13 -2.80 -13.42
C TYR A 113 14.69 -4.00 -12.59
N TYR A 114 14.56 -5.15 -13.22
CA TYR A 114 14.28 -6.43 -12.57
C TYR A 114 15.42 -7.41 -12.72
N TYR A 115 15.49 -8.38 -11.81
CA TYR A 115 16.43 -9.47 -11.88
C TYR A 115 15.87 -10.58 -12.77
N ASP A 116 16.61 -10.93 -13.83
CA ASP A 116 16.20 -11.96 -14.79
C ASP A 116 16.82 -13.35 -14.56
N GLY A 117 17.51 -13.53 -13.44
CA GLY A 117 18.07 -14.80 -12.99
C GLY A 117 19.53 -15.03 -13.38
N GLU A 118 19.92 -15.01 -14.64
CA GLU A 118 21.28 -15.37 -15.07
C GLU A 118 22.15 -14.15 -15.41
N GLU A 119 21.60 -13.10 -15.96
CA GLU A 119 22.35 -11.94 -16.46
C GLU A 119 22.40 -10.76 -15.48
N GLY A 120 21.68 -10.84 -14.35
CA GLY A 120 21.62 -9.81 -13.33
C GLY A 120 20.38 -8.95 -13.46
N VAL A 121 20.48 -7.65 -13.08
CA VAL A 121 19.34 -6.73 -13.10
C VAL A 121 19.29 -6.01 -14.44
N GLU A 122 18.30 -6.33 -15.26
CA GLU A 122 18.05 -5.69 -16.55
C GLU A 122 17.01 -4.58 -16.47
N MET A 123 17.07 -3.60 -17.38
CA MET A 123 16.09 -2.52 -17.44
C MET A 123 14.79 -3.06 -18.05
N ASP A 124 13.69 -2.99 -17.28
CA ASP A 124 12.36 -3.38 -17.70
C ASP A 124 11.59 -2.22 -18.31
N ALA A 125 11.62 -1.06 -17.67
CA ALA A 125 10.88 0.10 -18.13
C ALA A 125 11.60 1.42 -17.85
N GLU A 126 11.35 2.42 -18.69
CA GLU A 126 11.73 3.80 -18.45
C GLU A 126 10.51 4.71 -18.64
N MET A 127 10.25 5.56 -17.63
CA MET A 127 9.22 6.58 -17.71
C MET A 127 9.87 7.94 -17.97
N THR A 128 9.45 8.63 -19.01
CA THR A 128 9.96 9.93 -19.43
C THR A 128 8.83 10.94 -19.64
N ASP A 129 9.15 12.18 -19.96
CA ASP A 129 8.17 13.25 -20.24
C ASP A 129 7.12 13.44 -19.14
N ILE A 130 7.52 13.16 -17.88
CA ILE A 130 6.62 13.14 -16.74
C ILE A 130 6.03 14.52 -16.48
N LYS A 131 4.72 14.61 -16.52
CA LYS A 131 3.94 15.80 -16.13
C LYS A 131 3.31 15.56 -14.76
N TRP A 132 3.40 16.56 -13.93
CA TRP A 132 2.96 16.50 -12.53
C TRP A 132 1.71 17.32 -12.31
N VAL A 133 0.78 16.79 -11.53
CA VAL A 133 -0.40 17.51 -11.02
C VAL A 133 -0.30 17.60 -9.49
N LYS A 134 -0.78 18.70 -8.93
CA LYS A 134 -0.92 18.84 -7.48
C LYS A 134 -2.26 18.26 -7.06
N THR A 135 -2.25 17.29 -6.15
CA THR A 135 -3.47 16.72 -5.58
C THR A 135 -3.82 17.32 -4.24
N ASN A 136 -5.05 17.10 -3.76
CA ASN A 136 -5.52 17.62 -2.48
C ASN A 136 -5.02 16.81 -1.26
N GLY A 137 -3.98 16.01 -1.41
CA GLY A 137 -3.37 15.27 -0.32
C GLY A 137 -4.08 13.97 0.08
N GLN A 138 -4.98 13.46 -0.73
CA GLN A 138 -5.49 12.09 -0.54
C GLN A 138 -4.48 11.13 -1.16
N LEU A 139 -3.96 10.24 -0.32
CA LEU A 139 -3.19 9.08 -0.72
C LEU A 139 -4.17 8.10 -1.37
N ILE A 140 -4.06 7.93 -2.67
CA ILE A 140 -4.61 6.78 -3.38
C ILE A 140 -3.47 5.79 -3.44
N ASP A 141 -3.70 4.62 -2.89
CA ASP A 141 -2.81 3.47 -3.06
C ASP A 141 -2.93 3.06 -4.53
N LEU A 142 -1.93 3.43 -5.31
CA LEU A 142 -1.85 3.01 -6.70
C LEU A 142 -1.10 1.68 -6.67
N GLU A 143 -1.59 0.67 -7.37
CA GLU A 143 -0.82 -0.56 -7.62
C GLU A 143 0.49 -0.33 -8.40
N PHE A 144 0.73 0.87 -8.88
CA PHE A 144 2.07 1.38 -9.19
C PHE A 144 2.86 1.68 -7.91
N ASP A 145 2.69 0.84 -6.90
CA ASP A 145 3.15 1.00 -5.53
C ASP A 145 4.63 1.38 -5.44
N GLU A 146 5.42 0.82 -6.29
CA GLU A 146 6.85 1.03 -6.28
C GLU A 146 7.26 2.41 -6.80
N LEU A 147 6.42 3.03 -7.62
CA LEU A 147 6.68 4.36 -8.18
C LEU A 147 5.99 5.48 -7.41
N ALA A 148 4.86 5.20 -6.75
CA ALA A 148 4.01 6.21 -6.10
C ALA A 148 4.40 6.55 -4.66
N TYR A 149 5.02 5.65 -3.91
CA TYR A 149 5.39 5.82 -2.48
C TYR A 149 6.24 7.05 -2.17
N TYR A 150 6.89 7.63 -3.16
CA TYR A 150 7.89 8.66 -2.97
C TYR A 150 7.42 10.07 -3.31
N PHE A 151 6.14 10.25 -3.69
CA PHE A 151 5.62 11.52 -4.22
C PHE A 151 4.53 12.14 -3.36
N SER A 152 4.87 12.57 -2.17
CA SER A 152 3.92 13.02 -1.15
C SER A 152 3.07 14.26 -1.50
N GLU A 153 3.44 15.06 -2.50
CA GLU A 153 2.72 16.30 -2.82
C GLU A 153 2.37 16.49 -4.30
N ASN A 154 2.94 15.69 -5.18
CA ASN A 154 2.73 15.84 -6.62
C ASN A 154 2.55 14.45 -7.23
N TRP A 155 1.51 14.28 -8.00
CA TRP A 155 1.18 13.04 -8.66
C TRP A 155 1.43 13.13 -10.15
N ILE A 156 1.72 12.01 -10.78
CA ILE A 156 1.92 11.94 -12.23
C ILE A 156 0.57 12.23 -12.91
N ALA A 157 0.54 13.24 -13.76
CA ALA A 157 -0.62 13.50 -14.62
C ALA A 157 -0.52 12.73 -15.93
N SER A 158 0.68 12.65 -16.50
CA SER A 158 0.97 11.85 -17.68
C SER A 158 2.46 11.60 -17.81
N ALA A 159 2.82 10.55 -18.52
CA ALA A 159 4.19 10.21 -18.87
C ALA A 159 4.23 9.39 -20.16
N THR A 160 5.42 9.24 -20.75
CA THR A 160 5.71 8.24 -21.77
C THR A 160 6.43 7.09 -21.09
N LEU A 161 5.88 5.90 -21.22
CA LEU A 161 6.47 4.65 -20.73
C LEU A 161 7.14 3.94 -21.90
N LEU A 162 8.43 3.77 -21.80
CA LEU A 162 9.23 2.97 -22.73
C LEU A 162 9.47 1.64 -22.02
N LYS A 163 8.87 0.58 -22.50
CA LYS A 163 9.21 -0.77 -22.04
C LYS A 163 10.53 -1.18 -22.66
N ALA A 164 11.33 -1.91 -21.91
CA ALA A 164 12.63 -2.36 -22.35
C ALA A 164 12.52 -3.50 -23.35
N THR A 165 13.65 -3.84 -23.86
CA THR A 165 14.03 -4.70 -24.96
C THR A 165 13.36 -6.06 -25.09
N ASN A 166 12.72 -6.55 -24.02
CA ASN A 166 12.03 -7.85 -24.06
C ASN A 166 10.63 -7.78 -24.70
N GLU A 167 10.12 -6.57 -24.92
CA GLU A 167 8.83 -6.34 -25.56
C GLU A 167 8.96 -5.28 -26.70
N PRO A 168 9.85 -5.47 -27.67
CA PRO A 168 10.15 -4.46 -28.70
C PRO A 168 8.97 -4.16 -29.66
N TYR A 169 7.94 -4.96 -29.60
CA TYR A 169 6.68 -4.82 -30.38
C TYR A 169 5.71 -3.84 -29.77
N LEU A 170 5.79 -3.63 -28.48
CA LEU A 170 5.05 -2.58 -27.81
C LEU A 170 5.84 -1.28 -28.01
N GLY A 171 5.43 -0.45 -28.95
CA GLY A 171 5.99 0.89 -29.12
C GLY A 171 5.85 1.74 -27.87
N ASP A 172 6.14 3.04 -27.97
CA ASP A 172 5.95 3.97 -26.87
C ASP A 172 4.52 3.93 -26.34
N ILE A 173 4.36 3.74 -25.05
CA ILE A 173 3.09 3.76 -24.35
C ILE A 173 2.94 5.13 -23.69
N PHE A 174 1.86 5.84 -24.00
CA PHE A 174 1.52 7.06 -23.31
C PHE A 174 0.57 6.75 -22.15
N VAL A 175 1.00 7.09 -20.93
CA VAL A 175 0.22 6.88 -19.68
C VAL A 175 -0.36 8.21 -19.24
N LYS A 176 -1.67 8.22 -18.93
CA LYS A 176 -2.39 9.40 -18.43
C LYS A 176 -3.22 9.04 -17.23
N PHE A 177 -3.23 9.93 -16.22
CA PHE A 177 -4.06 9.84 -15.03
C PHE A 177 -5.01 11.02 -14.95
N ASP A 178 -6.30 10.73 -14.83
CA ASP A 178 -7.36 11.70 -14.58
C ASP A 178 -7.91 11.49 -13.16
N TYR A 179 -7.52 12.34 -12.21
CA TYR A 179 -7.87 12.21 -10.80
C TYR A 179 -9.28 12.69 -10.50
N LYS A 180 -10.02 11.91 -9.70
CA LYS A 180 -11.41 12.20 -9.30
C LYS A 180 -11.43 13.08 -8.06
N PRO A 181 -12.39 14.03 -7.95
CA PRO A 181 -12.61 14.82 -6.74
C PRO A 181 -13.34 14.00 -5.65
N GLY A 182 -13.40 14.55 -4.44
CA GLY A 182 -14.14 13.96 -3.32
C GLY A 182 -13.31 12.96 -2.52
N LEU A 183 -13.80 11.73 -2.35
CA LEU A 183 -13.07 10.67 -1.65
C LEU A 183 -11.81 10.25 -2.40
N GLY A 184 -11.78 10.50 -3.68
CA GLY A 184 -10.62 10.24 -4.50
C GLY A 184 -10.83 9.12 -5.51
N GLY A 185 -9.76 8.77 -6.17
CA GLY A 185 -9.76 7.83 -7.27
C GLY A 185 -9.11 8.45 -8.50
N PHE A 186 -8.99 7.68 -9.53
CA PHE A 186 -8.41 8.11 -10.80
C PHE A 186 -8.98 7.27 -11.94
N THR A 187 -8.77 7.71 -13.16
CA THR A 187 -8.77 6.87 -14.34
C THR A 187 -7.37 6.90 -14.90
N MET A 188 -6.69 5.77 -14.90
CA MET A 188 -5.45 5.56 -15.63
C MET A 188 -5.79 5.06 -17.02
N THR A 189 -5.07 5.54 -18.02
CA THR A 189 -5.22 5.10 -19.41
C THR A 189 -3.84 4.96 -20.02
N GLN A 190 -3.55 3.80 -20.55
CA GLN A 190 -2.37 3.57 -21.38
C GLN A 190 -2.82 3.48 -22.84
N THR A 191 -2.12 4.21 -23.69
CA THR A 191 -2.39 4.20 -25.14
C THR A 191 -1.12 3.91 -25.91
N MET A 192 -1.25 3.07 -26.90
CA MET A 192 -0.21 2.76 -27.89
C MET A 192 -0.79 3.04 -29.27
N ASN A 193 -0.09 3.78 -30.12
CA ASN A 193 -0.56 4.18 -31.45
C ASN A 193 -1.94 4.86 -31.47
N ASN A 194 -2.31 5.59 -30.40
CA ASN A 194 -3.62 6.20 -30.13
C ASN A 194 -4.77 5.22 -29.85
N GLU A 195 -4.50 3.96 -29.65
CA GLU A 195 -5.48 2.97 -29.17
C GLU A 195 -5.30 2.76 -27.67
N VAL A 196 -6.38 2.59 -26.93
CA VAL A 196 -6.34 2.25 -25.51
C VAL A 196 -5.99 0.78 -25.40
N ILE A 197 -4.92 0.50 -24.63
CA ILE A 197 -4.47 -0.87 -24.37
C ILE A 197 -4.66 -1.26 -22.91
N VAL A 198 -4.68 -0.27 -21.99
CA VAL A 198 -5.03 -0.48 -20.58
C VAL A 198 -5.90 0.68 -20.12
N LYS A 199 -6.94 0.39 -19.37
CA LYS A 199 -7.77 1.40 -18.73
C LYS A 199 -8.22 0.91 -17.36
N ASP A 200 -7.75 1.60 -16.33
CA ASP A 200 -8.14 1.35 -14.96
C ASP A 200 -8.99 2.51 -14.43
N GLU A 201 -10.16 2.20 -13.87
CA GLU A 201 -11.11 3.16 -13.31
C GLU A 201 -11.28 2.93 -11.81
N PHE A 202 -10.37 3.45 -11.03
CA PHE A 202 -10.37 3.35 -9.57
C PHE A 202 -11.22 4.42 -8.89
N THR A 203 -12.01 4.06 -7.87
CA THR A 203 -12.84 5.00 -7.10
C THR A 203 -12.95 4.59 -5.65
N ILE A 204 -12.46 5.44 -4.73
CA ILE A 204 -12.65 5.27 -3.29
C ILE A 204 -14.11 5.57 -2.95
N THR A 205 -14.80 4.62 -2.34
CA THR A 205 -16.24 4.69 -2.03
C THR A 205 -16.52 5.00 -0.58
N ASP A 206 -15.55 4.82 0.32
CA ASP A 206 -15.69 5.04 1.75
C ASP A 206 -14.42 5.62 2.38
N THR A 207 -14.57 6.34 3.50
CA THR A 207 -13.48 6.98 4.25
C THR A 207 -12.50 6.00 4.88
N PHE A 208 -12.84 4.72 4.95
CA PHE A 208 -11.98 3.64 5.46
C PHE A 208 -11.19 2.93 4.36
N GLY A 209 -11.18 3.47 3.13
CA GLY A 209 -10.42 2.92 2.02
C GLY A 209 -11.19 1.90 1.16
N SER A 210 -12.50 1.75 1.38
CA SER A 210 -13.35 0.94 0.48
C SER A 210 -13.34 1.51 -0.92
N TYR A 211 -13.25 0.65 -1.94
CA TYR A 211 -13.15 1.11 -3.32
C TYR A 211 -13.87 0.17 -4.31
N THR A 212 -14.09 0.69 -5.49
CA THR A 212 -14.39 -0.05 -6.71
C THR A 212 -13.34 0.25 -7.75
N GLU A 213 -13.00 -0.76 -8.53
CA GLU A 213 -12.06 -0.69 -9.62
C GLU A 213 -12.64 -1.44 -10.81
N ARG A 214 -12.46 -0.88 -12.00
CA ARG A 214 -12.71 -1.56 -13.26
C ARG A 214 -11.43 -1.53 -14.06
N ASP A 215 -10.89 -2.69 -14.30
CA ASP A 215 -9.67 -2.88 -15.08
C ASP A 215 -10.01 -3.48 -16.45
N PHE A 216 -9.48 -2.83 -17.49
CA PHE A 216 -9.53 -3.30 -18.86
C PHE A 216 -8.12 -3.36 -19.42
N SER A 217 -7.76 -4.48 -20.00
CA SER A 217 -6.49 -4.67 -20.70
C SER A 217 -6.66 -5.36 -22.05
N VAL A 218 -5.69 -5.14 -22.92
CA VAL A 218 -5.56 -5.82 -24.19
C VAL A 218 -4.42 -6.82 -24.09
N ASP A 219 -4.71 -8.06 -24.37
CA ASP A 219 -3.71 -9.09 -24.44
C ASP A 219 -2.95 -9.09 -25.75
N PHE A 220 -1.66 -9.29 -25.64
CA PHE A 220 -0.77 -9.48 -26.78
C PHE A 220 -0.10 -10.83 -26.65
N ASP A 221 -0.20 -11.66 -27.64
CA ASP A 221 0.46 -12.96 -27.72
C ASP A 221 1.53 -12.96 -28.82
N ASN A 222 2.44 -13.91 -28.72
CA ASN A 222 3.55 -14.12 -29.63
C ASN A 222 3.43 -15.52 -30.25
N ASP A 223 3.38 -15.60 -31.58
CA ASP A 223 3.26 -16.87 -32.31
C ASP A 223 4.58 -17.70 -32.33
N GLY A 224 5.59 -17.25 -31.59
CA GLY A 224 6.89 -17.91 -31.49
C GLY A 224 7.89 -17.52 -32.58
N ASP A 225 7.52 -16.59 -33.48
CA ASP A 225 8.36 -16.04 -34.56
C ASP A 225 8.72 -14.56 -34.29
N ASP A 226 8.69 -14.10 -33.02
CA ASP A 226 8.85 -12.70 -32.63
C ASP A 226 7.79 -11.74 -33.25
N THR A 227 6.70 -12.30 -33.77
CA THR A 227 5.58 -11.53 -34.27
C THR A 227 4.48 -11.48 -33.20
N TRP A 228 4.23 -10.29 -32.71
CA TRP A 228 3.21 -10.06 -31.68
C TRP A 228 1.91 -9.58 -32.32
N PHE A 229 0.82 -10.11 -31.83
CA PHE A 229 -0.52 -9.74 -32.26
C PHE A 229 -1.45 -9.62 -31.04
N ARG A 230 -2.51 -8.84 -31.21
CA ARG A 230 -3.57 -8.73 -30.21
C ARG A 230 -4.32 -10.06 -30.18
N ASP A 231 -4.33 -10.72 -29.04
CA ASP A 231 -4.99 -12.02 -28.84
C ASP A 231 -6.36 -11.87 -28.20
N GLY A 232 -6.54 -10.92 -27.29
CA GLY A 232 -7.78 -10.75 -26.57
C GLY A 232 -7.95 -9.38 -25.91
N GLU A 233 -8.99 -9.31 -25.13
CA GLU A 233 -9.27 -8.21 -24.21
C GLU A 233 -9.80 -8.78 -22.91
N ASP A 234 -9.29 -8.30 -21.77
CA ASP A 234 -9.76 -8.63 -20.46
C ASP A 234 -10.53 -7.47 -19.84
N LEU A 235 -11.53 -7.80 -19.05
CA LEU A 235 -12.28 -6.85 -18.26
C LEU A 235 -12.61 -7.49 -16.91
N CYS A 236 -12.16 -6.83 -15.83
CA CYS A 236 -12.45 -7.23 -14.47
C CYS A 236 -13.06 -6.08 -13.67
N ASP A 237 -14.03 -6.38 -12.83
CA ASP A 237 -14.55 -5.48 -11.83
C ASP A 237 -14.18 -5.95 -10.43
N TYR A 238 -13.54 -5.08 -9.66
CA TYR A 238 -13.21 -5.31 -8.26
C TYR A 238 -14.07 -4.43 -7.35
N THR A 239 -14.46 -4.97 -6.22
CA THR A 239 -15.14 -4.22 -5.15
C THR A 239 -14.57 -4.65 -3.81
N LYS A 240 -13.93 -3.72 -3.10
CA LYS A 240 -13.44 -3.96 -1.74
C LYS A 240 -14.11 -3.03 -0.75
N VAL A 241 -14.62 -3.62 0.34
CA VAL A 241 -15.23 -2.88 1.45
C VAL A 241 -14.54 -3.26 2.72
N TYR A 242 -14.05 -2.26 3.43
CA TYR A 242 -13.37 -2.41 4.72
C TYR A 242 -14.18 -1.80 5.86
N ASP A 243 -13.99 -2.34 7.05
CA ASP A 243 -14.42 -1.65 8.26
C ASP A 243 -13.43 -0.56 8.69
N LYS A 244 -13.76 0.14 9.77
CA LYS A 244 -12.91 1.21 10.34
C LYS A 244 -11.53 0.71 10.88
N PHE A 245 -11.29 -0.58 10.95
CA PHE A 245 -10.03 -1.20 11.35
C PHE A 245 -9.27 -1.84 10.20
N GLY A 246 -9.78 -1.69 8.96
CA GLY A 246 -9.18 -2.29 7.77
C GLY A 246 -9.49 -3.79 7.58
N LEU A 247 -10.47 -4.33 8.33
CA LEU A 247 -10.91 -5.71 8.13
C LEU A 247 -11.82 -5.77 6.90
N VAL A 248 -11.58 -6.74 6.03
CA VAL A 248 -12.34 -6.92 4.80
C VAL A 248 -13.77 -7.37 5.13
N LEU A 249 -14.77 -6.57 4.74
CA LEU A 249 -16.18 -6.91 4.84
C LEU A 249 -16.72 -7.52 3.54
N LEU A 250 -16.19 -7.07 2.41
CA LEU A 250 -16.46 -7.61 1.08
C LEU A 250 -15.19 -7.50 0.25
N ASP A 251 -14.85 -8.57 -0.44
CA ASP A 251 -13.88 -8.61 -1.53
C ASP A 251 -14.54 -9.38 -2.66
N LYS A 252 -14.85 -8.69 -3.74
CA LYS A 252 -15.55 -9.27 -4.88
C LYS A 252 -14.80 -8.92 -6.15
N GLU A 253 -14.59 -9.93 -6.96
CA GLU A 253 -14.01 -9.85 -8.28
C GLU A 253 -14.97 -10.48 -9.29
N VAL A 254 -15.14 -9.84 -10.42
CA VAL A 254 -15.96 -10.33 -11.54
C VAL A 254 -15.13 -10.24 -12.80
N ASP A 255 -14.90 -11.36 -13.41
CA ASP A 255 -14.28 -11.46 -14.72
C ASP A 255 -15.34 -11.58 -15.81
N TYR A 256 -15.08 -11.05 -17.00
CA TYR A 256 -16.05 -10.96 -18.07
C TYR A 256 -15.55 -11.62 -19.36
N GLU A 257 -16.35 -12.54 -19.89
CA GLU A 257 -16.08 -13.23 -21.16
C GLU A 257 -15.92 -12.22 -22.30
N ASP A 258 -14.82 -12.27 -23.02
CA ASP A 258 -14.48 -11.39 -24.14
C ASP A 258 -14.63 -9.89 -23.80
N ALA A 259 -14.24 -9.49 -22.58
CA ALA A 259 -14.40 -8.14 -22.04
C ALA A 259 -15.83 -7.58 -22.15
N ASN A 260 -16.85 -8.43 -22.19
CA ASN A 260 -18.25 -8.04 -22.32
C ASN A 260 -18.91 -7.87 -20.94
N PRO A 261 -19.18 -6.63 -20.45
CA PRO A 261 -19.72 -6.41 -19.11
C PRO A 261 -21.14 -6.98 -18.87
N GLU A 262 -21.80 -7.50 -19.90
CA GLU A 262 -23.09 -8.18 -19.76
C GLU A 262 -22.95 -9.69 -19.56
N LYS A 263 -21.72 -10.24 -19.65
CA LYS A 263 -21.44 -11.66 -19.56
C LYS A 263 -20.31 -11.93 -18.56
N ALA A 264 -20.65 -12.07 -17.28
CA ALA A 264 -19.69 -12.55 -16.29
C ALA A 264 -19.29 -13.99 -16.62
N ASP A 265 -18.00 -14.25 -16.74
CA ASP A 265 -17.43 -15.58 -16.88
C ASP A 265 -17.36 -16.25 -15.51
N TRP A 266 -16.66 -15.61 -14.58
CA TRP A 266 -16.62 -16.07 -13.21
C TRP A 266 -16.72 -14.93 -12.20
N THR A 267 -17.05 -15.28 -10.98
CA THR A 267 -17.11 -14.34 -9.85
C THR A 267 -16.54 -15.00 -8.61
N THR A 268 -15.61 -14.33 -7.97
CA THR A 268 -15.20 -14.65 -6.60
C THR A 268 -15.80 -13.67 -5.62
N THR A 269 -16.13 -14.15 -4.43
CA THR A 269 -16.66 -13.29 -3.38
C THR A 269 -16.18 -13.77 -2.02
N THR A 270 -15.50 -12.89 -1.28
CA THR A 270 -15.22 -13.08 0.14
C THR A 270 -16.11 -12.15 0.94
N ILE A 271 -16.87 -12.71 1.88
CA ILE A 271 -17.69 -11.95 2.82
C ILE A 271 -17.13 -12.07 4.21
N GLY A 272 -16.73 -10.95 4.78
CA GLY A 272 -16.27 -10.82 6.16
C GLY A 272 -17.40 -10.40 7.10
N LYS A 273 -17.32 -10.89 8.34
CA LYS A 273 -18.18 -10.47 9.46
C LYS A 273 -17.31 -10.16 10.65
N VAL A 274 -17.58 -9.03 11.29
CA VAL A 274 -16.83 -8.55 12.46
C VAL A 274 -17.78 -8.41 13.63
N GLU A 275 -17.42 -8.97 14.77
CA GLU A 275 -18.06 -8.68 16.05
C GLU A 275 -17.19 -7.69 16.83
N TYR A 276 -17.83 -6.74 17.49
CA TYR A 276 -17.15 -5.69 18.24
C TYR A 276 -17.52 -5.78 19.72
N ASP A 277 -16.55 -5.49 20.57
CA ASP A 277 -16.78 -5.29 21.99
C ASP A 277 -17.71 -4.07 22.21
N ALA A 278 -18.68 -4.26 23.13
CA ALA A 278 -19.73 -3.26 23.35
C ALA A 278 -19.21 -1.99 24.05
N ASP A 279 -18.12 -2.09 24.82
CA ASP A 279 -17.64 -0.99 25.67
C ASP A 279 -16.68 -0.07 24.92
N HIS A 280 -15.84 -0.61 24.02
CA HIS A 280 -14.78 0.13 23.35
C HIS A 280 -14.91 0.11 21.81
N GLY A 281 -15.74 -0.79 21.27
CA GLY A 281 -15.95 -0.94 19.83
C GLY A 281 -14.74 -1.49 19.07
N TYR A 282 -13.87 -2.25 19.75
CA TYR A 282 -12.78 -2.98 19.13
C TYR A 282 -13.29 -4.31 18.54
N PRO A 283 -12.69 -4.83 17.46
CA PRO A 283 -13.08 -6.12 16.91
C PRO A 283 -12.70 -7.23 17.88
N VAL A 284 -13.62 -8.12 18.22
CA VAL A 284 -13.38 -9.28 19.11
C VAL A 284 -13.42 -10.59 18.35
N GLU A 285 -14.14 -10.64 17.25
CA GLU A 285 -14.20 -11.80 16.37
C GLU A 285 -14.34 -11.36 14.91
N TYR A 286 -13.63 -12.03 14.02
CA TYR A 286 -13.74 -11.87 12.58
C TYR A 286 -13.86 -13.25 11.93
N THR A 287 -14.82 -13.39 11.05
CA THR A 287 -14.97 -14.57 10.20
C THR A 287 -15.09 -14.17 8.75
N SER A 288 -14.54 -14.95 7.83
CA SER A 288 -14.77 -14.76 6.42
C SER A 288 -15.16 -16.07 5.73
N ALA A 289 -15.97 -15.94 4.69
CA ALA A 289 -16.36 -17.03 3.81
C ALA A 289 -16.09 -16.64 2.36
N TYR A 290 -15.56 -17.56 1.59
CA TYR A 290 -15.24 -17.42 0.19
C TYR A 290 -16.17 -18.27 -0.66
N GLU A 291 -16.59 -17.74 -1.78
CA GLU A 291 -17.38 -18.42 -2.81
C GLU A 291 -16.80 -18.10 -4.20
N ASN A 292 -16.76 -19.09 -5.07
CA ASN A 292 -16.39 -18.94 -6.47
C ASN A 292 -17.46 -19.61 -7.34
N THR A 293 -17.97 -18.91 -8.35
CA THR A 293 -19.05 -19.40 -9.21
C THR A 293 -18.66 -20.60 -10.09
N GLU A 294 -17.37 -20.76 -10.38
CA GLU A 294 -16.85 -21.94 -11.08
C GLU A 294 -16.77 -23.17 -10.18
N SER A 295 -16.68 -22.96 -8.86
CA SER A 295 -16.58 -24.06 -7.90
C SER A 295 -17.96 -24.66 -7.63
N GLN A 296 -18.09 -25.97 -7.79
CA GLN A 296 -19.29 -26.71 -7.36
C GLN A 296 -19.43 -26.83 -5.83
N ASN A 297 -18.42 -26.37 -5.09
CA ASN A 297 -18.44 -26.32 -3.64
C ASN A 297 -19.02 -24.96 -3.24
N GLY A 298 -20.10 -24.95 -2.48
CA GLY A 298 -20.64 -23.69 -1.93
C GLY A 298 -19.64 -22.93 -1.03
N PRO A 299 -20.10 -21.84 -0.38
CA PRO A 299 -19.24 -20.98 0.42
C PRO A 299 -18.37 -21.75 1.41
N GLN A 300 -17.07 -21.47 1.42
CA GLN A 300 -16.11 -22.11 2.32
C GLN A 300 -15.62 -21.11 3.36
N ASN A 301 -15.68 -21.46 4.64
CA ASN A 301 -15.08 -20.66 5.70
C ASN A 301 -13.57 -20.65 5.52
N GLN A 302 -12.99 -19.45 5.34
CA GLN A 302 -11.55 -19.29 5.16
C GLN A 302 -10.82 -18.88 6.42
N VAL A 303 -11.39 -17.92 7.16
CA VAL A 303 -10.72 -17.31 8.30
C VAL A 303 -11.67 -17.22 9.48
N HIS A 304 -11.14 -17.55 10.67
CA HIS A 304 -11.77 -17.28 11.93
C HIS A 304 -10.72 -16.73 12.88
N ILE A 305 -10.85 -15.47 13.28
CA ILE A 305 -9.90 -14.78 14.16
C ILE A 305 -10.65 -14.34 15.41
N VAL A 306 -10.07 -14.62 16.57
CA VAL A 306 -10.56 -14.14 17.87
C VAL A 306 -9.47 -13.31 18.52
N TRP A 307 -9.81 -12.09 18.92
CA TRP A 307 -8.92 -11.23 19.68
C TRP A 307 -9.25 -11.31 21.17
N SER A 308 -8.22 -11.50 21.99
CA SER A 308 -8.31 -11.44 23.43
C SER A 308 -7.22 -10.52 23.99
N ASP A 309 -7.42 -10.08 25.24
CA ASP A 309 -6.43 -9.33 25.99
C ASP A 309 -5.95 -8.05 25.30
N TYR A 310 -6.89 -7.28 24.76
CA TYR A 310 -6.59 -5.91 24.33
C TYR A 310 -5.88 -5.19 25.48
N LYS A 311 -4.57 -5.10 25.38
CA LYS A 311 -3.84 -4.13 26.20
C LYS A 311 -4.28 -2.78 25.65
N SER A 312 -4.86 -1.93 26.52
CA SER A 312 -5.00 -0.54 26.17
C SER A 312 -3.65 -0.10 25.64
N PHE A 313 -3.57 0.26 24.37
CA PHE A 313 -2.47 1.02 23.86
C PHE A 313 -2.59 2.36 24.60
N GLU A 314 -2.03 2.44 25.77
CA GLU A 314 -1.52 3.71 26.25
C GLU A 314 -0.41 4.03 25.25
N ALA A 315 -0.83 4.54 24.08
CA ALA A 315 0.07 5.19 23.14
C ALA A 315 0.95 6.02 24.04
N GLY A 316 2.27 5.81 24.04
CA GLY A 316 3.23 6.38 24.99
C GLY A 316 3.19 7.89 25.23
N ILE A 317 2.02 8.44 25.37
CA ILE A 317 1.70 9.61 26.11
C ILE A 317 1.88 9.17 27.56
N GLY A 318 3.13 9.22 27.97
CA GLY A 318 3.48 9.04 29.38
C GLY A 318 2.49 9.85 30.20
N ALA A 319 1.90 9.21 31.21
CA ALA A 319 0.82 9.66 32.06
C ALA A 319 0.44 11.11 31.76
N ILE A 320 -0.70 11.33 31.11
CA ILE A 320 -1.22 12.68 30.88
C ILE A 320 -1.17 13.32 32.26
N ALA A 321 -0.19 14.17 32.48
CA ALA A 321 -0.07 14.89 33.73
C ALA A 321 -1.43 15.54 33.95
N THR A 322 -2.07 15.21 35.05
CA THR A 322 -3.34 15.79 35.50
C THR A 322 -3.39 17.24 35.09
N ASP A 323 -4.50 17.67 34.47
CA ASP A 323 -4.74 19.01 33.97
C ASP A 323 -3.95 20.06 34.76
N ASN A 324 -2.85 20.50 34.20
CA ASN A 324 -2.05 21.52 34.83
C ASN A 324 -2.63 22.86 34.33
N GLU A 325 -3.57 23.41 35.09
CA GLU A 325 -4.15 24.72 34.83
C GLU A 325 -3.08 25.83 34.71
N ASN A 326 -1.85 25.56 35.16
CA ASN A 326 -0.70 26.45 35.05
C ASN A 326 0.18 26.17 33.82
N ALA A 327 -0.20 25.23 32.93
CA ALA A 327 0.54 25.02 31.70
C ALA A 327 0.48 26.26 30.80
N PRO A 328 1.54 26.60 30.09
CA PRO A 328 1.53 27.72 29.17
C PRO A 328 0.45 27.52 28.10
N VAL A 329 -0.24 28.61 27.77
CA VAL A 329 -1.21 28.60 26.68
C VAL A 329 -0.47 28.69 25.36
N GLU A 330 -0.76 27.75 24.45
CA GLU A 330 -0.24 27.73 23.10
C GLU A 330 -1.38 27.91 22.10
N TYR A 331 -1.12 28.59 21.01
CA TYR A 331 -2.08 28.77 19.93
C TYR A 331 -1.55 28.15 18.64
N PHE A 332 -2.46 27.58 17.88
CA PHE A 332 -2.16 26.96 16.58
C PHE A 332 -3.19 27.45 15.56
N ASP A 333 -2.76 27.65 14.33
CA ASP A 333 -3.69 27.86 13.21
C ASP A 333 -4.45 26.56 12.87
N LEU A 334 -5.42 26.64 11.96
CA LEU A 334 -6.20 25.46 11.55
C LEU A 334 -5.38 24.39 10.77
N ARG A 335 -4.12 24.72 10.42
CA ARG A 335 -3.16 23.78 9.80
C ARG A 335 -2.23 23.15 10.83
N GLY A 336 -2.42 23.48 12.14
CA GLY A 336 -1.59 22.96 13.22
C GLY A 336 -0.24 23.68 13.40
N GLN A 337 -0.01 24.81 12.73
CA GLN A 337 1.19 25.62 12.93
C GLN A 337 1.05 26.51 14.16
N ARG A 338 2.06 26.53 15.03
CA ARG A 338 2.09 27.38 16.23
C ARG A 338 2.08 28.84 15.85
N VAL A 339 1.26 29.63 16.54
CA VAL A 339 1.10 31.07 16.36
C VAL A 339 1.35 31.77 17.69
N ASP A 340 2.39 32.61 17.76
CA ASP A 340 2.76 33.28 19.01
C ASP A 340 1.81 34.43 19.37
N ASN A 341 1.22 35.11 18.37
CA ASN A 341 0.28 36.21 18.56
C ASN A 341 -0.96 36.02 17.68
N PRO A 342 -1.96 35.27 18.14
CA PRO A 342 -3.18 35.06 17.37
C PRO A 342 -3.96 36.36 17.25
N ALA A 343 -4.32 36.79 16.04
CA ALA A 343 -5.12 37.97 15.77
C ALA A 343 -6.14 37.71 14.67
N ASN A 344 -7.39 38.13 14.88
CA ASN A 344 -8.50 38.11 13.92
C ASN A 344 -8.64 36.77 13.15
N GLY A 345 -9.21 35.75 13.78
CA GLY A 345 -9.42 34.47 13.12
C GLY A 345 -9.78 33.31 14.04
N PHE A 346 -9.82 32.12 13.46
CA PHE A 346 -10.03 30.87 14.19
C PHE A 346 -8.67 30.24 14.52
N PHE A 347 -8.51 29.86 15.79
CA PHE A 347 -7.30 29.21 16.29
C PHE A 347 -7.67 28.03 17.17
N ILE A 348 -6.71 27.09 17.30
CA ILE A 348 -6.75 26.04 18.30
C ILE A 348 -5.95 26.54 19.51
N ARG A 349 -6.58 26.67 20.66
CA ARG A 349 -5.93 26.99 21.94
C ARG A 349 -5.67 25.68 22.68
N ARG A 350 -4.44 25.49 23.08
CA ARG A 350 -4.00 24.38 23.93
C ARG A 350 -3.46 24.89 25.24
N GLN A 351 -3.87 24.28 26.34
CA GLN A 351 -3.32 24.51 27.67
C GLN A 351 -3.24 23.18 28.43
N GLY A 352 -2.04 22.66 28.59
CA GLY A 352 -1.87 21.29 29.07
C GLY A 352 -2.55 20.32 28.09
N ASN A 353 -3.50 19.55 28.59
CA ASN A 353 -4.29 18.59 27.80
C ASN A 353 -5.59 19.16 27.23
N LYS A 354 -5.99 20.34 27.66
CA LYS A 354 -7.19 20.98 27.18
C LYS A 354 -6.93 21.63 25.83
N VAL A 355 -7.71 21.21 24.83
CA VAL A 355 -7.66 21.75 23.46
C VAL A 355 -9.05 22.29 23.11
N GLU A 356 -9.12 23.51 22.67
CA GLU A 356 -10.37 24.15 22.28
C GLU A 356 -10.20 25.00 21.02
N LYS A 357 -11.24 25.07 20.19
CA LYS A 357 -11.29 25.98 19.05
C LYS A 357 -11.82 27.33 19.53
N ILE A 358 -11.06 28.39 19.29
CA ILE A 358 -11.41 29.73 19.68
C ILE A 358 -11.49 30.69 18.50
N VAL A 359 -12.17 31.80 18.69
CA VAL A 359 -12.19 32.95 17.77
C VAL A 359 -11.52 34.11 18.47
N VAL A 360 -10.45 34.62 17.92
CA VAL A 360 -9.80 35.86 18.33
C VAL A 360 -10.34 36.98 17.45
N ARG A 361 -10.81 38.04 18.06
CA ARG A 361 -11.36 39.23 17.40
C ARG A 361 -10.45 40.43 17.61
#